data_94114dc98cb8113d044ca1ba68a0c7a1
#
_entry.id   94114dc98cb8113d044ca1ba68a0c7a1
#
_cell.length_a   1.000
_cell.length_b   1.000
_cell.length_c   1.000
_cell.angle_alpha   90.00
_cell.angle_beta   90.00
_cell.angle_gamma   90.00
#
_symmetry.space_group_name_H-M   'P 1'
#
loop_
_entity.id
_entity.type
_entity.pdbx_description
1 polymer ?
#
loop_
_entity_poly.entity_id
_entity_poly.type
_entity_poly.pdbx_seq_one_letter_code
_entity_poly.pdbx_strand_id
1 'polypeptide(L)'
;MKLDRAGYPFIAGALAPASYFLLRKKLALGVPLLGLAGFLAYFFRDPERYPPQDADLVLSPADGRVMVAGPGEPGVAPEGEWQQISIFLSPLDVHINRTPYGGEITRIAYTPGRFLAAYDDRAAAENERNELWIRSGDRTVVFRQVVGVLARRVVCRVQVGDQLVAGERFGLMKFGSRMDVFVPRECEIQVQPGDVVRAAESVIARWPRTGG
;
A
#
# COMPACT_ATOMS: atom_id res chain seq x y z
N MET A 1 4.63 3.75 19.45
CA MET A 1 4.34 3.82 18.01
C MET A 1 5.68 3.78 17.29
N LYS A 2 5.92 2.78 16.43
CA LYS A 2 7.11 2.77 15.58
C LYS A 2 6.95 3.75 14.43
N LEU A 3 8.06 4.29 13.94
CA LEU A 3 8.11 5.15 12.76
C LEU A 3 8.95 4.46 11.69
N ASP A 4 8.49 4.55 10.45
CA ASP A 4 9.28 4.06 9.33
C ASP A 4 10.51 4.96 9.10
N ARG A 5 11.66 4.32 8.85
CA ARG A 5 12.95 5.02 8.66
C ARG A 5 12.95 6.00 7.48
N ALA A 6 12.11 5.77 6.46
CA ALA A 6 11.96 6.69 5.34
C ALA A 6 11.36 8.04 5.75
N GLY A 7 10.73 8.12 6.93
CA GLY A 7 10.18 9.35 7.49
C GLY A 7 11.22 10.23 8.20
N TYR A 8 12.31 9.65 8.71
CA TYR A 8 13.28 10.38 9.53
C TYR A 8 13.82 11.66 8.89
N PRO A 9 14.25 11.68 7.61
CA PRO A 9 14.75 12.90 6.98
C PRO A 9 13.69 14.00 6.90
N PHE A 10 12.44 13.64 6.64
CA PHE A 10 11.32 14.58 6.54
C PHE A 10 10.96 15.17 7.91
N ILE A 11 10.88 14.30 8.93
CA ILE A 11 10.60 14.72 10.31
C ILE A 11 11.71 15.62 10.83
N ALA A 12 12.98 15.23 10.64
CA ALA A 12 14.13 16.03 11.07
C ALA A 12 14.18 17.37 10.31
N GLY A 13 13.89 17.37 9.01
CA GLY A 13 13.85 18.57 8.17
C GLY A 13 12.78 19.59 8.60
N ALA A 14 11.69 19.14 9.23
CA ALA A 14 10.68 20.02 9.80
C ALA A 14 10.98 20.38 11.26
N LEU A 15 11.47 19.43 12.07
CA LEU A 15 11.69 19.61 13.50
C LEU A 15 12.89 20.53 13.82
N ALA A 16 13.97 20.42 13.05
CA ALA A 16 15.15 21.25 13.29
C ALA A 16 14.88 22.76 13.12
N PRO A 17 14.29 23.25 11.99
CA PRO A 17 13.91 24.63 11.89
C PRO A 17 12.80 25.03 12.86
N ALA A 18 11.84 24.13 13.18
CA ALA A 18 10.85 24.40 14.21
C ALA A 18 11.52 24.76 15.55
N SER A 19 12.44 23.91 16.00
CA SER A 19 13.19 24.09 17.24
C SER A 19 13.99 25.41 17.22
N TYR A 20 14.67 25.71 16.13
CA TYR A 20 15.40 26.96 15.97
C TYR A 20 14.50 28.19 16.12
N PHE A 21 13.35 28.23 15.44
CA PHE A 21 12.44 29.38 15.52
C PHE A 21 11.76 29.50 16.88
N LEU A 22 11.44 28.38 17.54
CA LEU A 22 10.88 28.39 18.90
C LEU A 22 11.89 28.94 19.92
N LEU A 23 13.15 28.51 19.85
CA LEU A 23 14.23 29.04 20.71
C LEU A 23 14.44 30.54 20.49
N ARG A 24 14.24 31.03 19.27
CA ARG A 24 14.28 32.46 18.92
C ARG A 24 12.98 33.19 19.23
N LYS A 25 12.01 32.57 19.91
CA LYS A 25 10.69 33.12 20.24
C LYS A 25 9.87 33.56 19.02
N LYS A 26 10.20 33.05 17.82
CA LYS A 26 9.46 33.32 16.57
C LYS A 26 8.32 32.31 16.43
N LEU A 27 7.29 32.40 17.30
CA LEU A 27 6.21 31.43 17.41
C LEU A 27 5.43 31.25 16.11
N ALA A 28 5.21 32.34 15.34
CA ALA A 28 4.50 32.29 14.06
C ALA A 28 5.14 31.35 13.02
N LEU A 29 6.43 31.09 13.11
CA LEU A 29 7.15 30.15 12.24
C LEU A 29 7.38 28.80 12.93
N GLY A 30 7.72 28.81 14.23
CA GLY A 30 8.05 27.61 14.97
C GLY A 30 6.85 26.68 15.17
N VAL A 31 5.67 27.22 15.50
CA VAL A 31 4.47 26.41 15.78
C VAL A 31 3.95 25.67 14.52
N PRO A 32 3.80 26.31 13.34
CA PRO A 32 3.41 25.59 12.12
C PRO A 32 4.41 24.50 11.70
N LEU A 33 5.72 24.75 11.83
CA LEU A 33 6.75 23.76 11.53
C LEU A 33 6.73 22.58 12.50
N LEU A 34 6.45 22.82 13.77
CA LEU A 34 6.25 21.76 14.76
C LEU A 34 5.00 20.92 14.42
N GLY A 35 3.92 21.59 14.02
CA GLY A 35 2.70 20.91 13.53
C GLY A 35 2.98 20.04 12.30
N LEU A 36 3.79 20.55 11.35
CA LEU A 36 4.24 19.78 10.19
C LEU A 36 5.09 18.56 10.60
N ALA A 37 6.02 18.72 11.54
CA ALA A 37 6.81 17.60 12.05
C ALA A 37 5.92 16.53 12.70
N GLY A 38 4.92 16.95 13.46
CA GLY A 38 3.91 16.05 14.06
C GLY A 38 3.09 15.32 12.99
N PHE A 39 2.64 16.01 11.95
CA PHE A 39 1.93 15.40 10.82
C PHE A 39 2.81 14.38 10.09
N LEU A 40 4.07 14.70 9.82
CA LEU A 40 5.02 13.78 9.19
C LEU A 40 5.28 12.55 10.07
N ALA A 41 5.41 12.71 11.39
CA ALA A 41 5.52 11.58 12.30
C ALA A 41 4.25 10.70 12.28
N TYR A 42 3.07 11.30 12.23
CA TYR A 42 1.81 10.58 12.07
C TYR A 42 1.72 9.86 10.73
N PHE A 43 2.11 10.50 9.64
CA PHE A 43 2.12 9.93 8.28
C PHE A 43 3.03 8.70 8.18
N PHE A 44 4.24 8.78 8.72
CA PHE A 44 5.21 7.67 8.67
C PHE A 44 5.07 6.68 9.82
N ARG A 45 3.93 6.66 10.52
CA ARG A 45 3.67 5.69 11.57
C ARG A 45 3.61 4.27 11.02
N ASP A 46 4.17 3.35 11.76
CA ASP A 46 4.19 1.91 11.45
C ASP A 46 3.60 1.12 12.63
N PRO A 47 2.28 0.96 12.68
CA PRO A 47 1.63 0.19 13.73
C PRO A 47 1.92 -1.30 13.60
N GLU A 48 1.97 -1.99 14.72
CA GLU A 48 1.93 -3.47 14.71
C GLU A 48 0.57 -3.94 14.17
N ARG A 49 0.60 -5.09 13.48
CA ARG A 49 -0.58 -5.74 12.89
C ARG A 49 -0.55 -7.21 13.24
N TYR A 50 -1.72 -7.78 13.36
CA TYR A 50 -1.91 -9.18 13.74
C TYR A 50 -2.66 -9.91 12.62
N PRO A 51 -1.93 -10.42 11.60
CA PRO A 51 -2.56 -11.13 10.47
C PRO A 51 -3.28 -12.40 10.94
N PRO A 52 -4.48 -12.68 10.42
CA PRO A 52 -5.11 -14.00 10.62
C PRO A 52 -4.22 -15.10 10.02
N GLN A 53 -4.13 -16.23 10.71
CA GLN A 53 -3.26 -17.37 10.37
C GLN A 53 -4.03 -18.41 9.56
N ASP A 54 -4.44 -18.07 8.34
CA ASP A 54 -5.14 -18.98 7.43
C ASP A 54 -4.55 -18.81 6.02
N ALA A 55 -4.02 -19.89 5.46
CA ALA A 55 -3.33 -19.89 4.16
C ALA A 55 -4.26 -19.65 2.96
N ASP A 56 -5.58 -19.74 3.16
CA ASP A 56 -6.55 -19.47 2.10
C ASP A 56 -6.94 -17.98 2.01
N LEU A 57 -6.44 -17.14 2.93
CA LEU A 57 -6.80 -15.73 2.97
C LEU A 57 -5.87 -14.86 2.14
N VAL A 58 -6.47 -13.91 1.42
CA VAL A 58 -5.77 -12.78 0.81
C VAL A 58 -6.10 -11.54 1.63
N LEU A 59 -5.07 -10.90 2.18
CA LEU A 59 -5.19 -9.79 3.10
C LEU A 59 -5.05 -8.45 2.38
N SER A 60 -5.61 -7.39 2.97
CA SER A 60 -5.39 -6.04 2.46
C SER A 60 -3.91 -5.66 2.55
N PRO A 61 -3.29 -5.18 1.45
CA PRO A 61 -1.90 -4.71 1.47
C PRO A 61 -1.75 -3.30 2.05
N ALA A 62 -2.84 -2.58 2.28
CA ALA A 62 -2.85 -1.19 2.71
C ALA A 62 -4.03 -0.87 3.61
N ASP A 63 -3.89 0.19 4.42
CA ASP A 63 -5.03 0.86 5.02
C ASP A 63 -5.68 1.75 3.95
N GLY A 64 -7.01 1.83 3.95
CA GLY A 64 -7.71 2.70 3.01
C GLY A 64 -9.15 2.29 2.76
N ARG A 65 -9.68 2.81 1.66
CA ARG A 65 -11.05 2.54 1.22
C ARG A 65 -11.04 1.76 -0.09
N VAL A 66 -11.82 0.71 -0.17
CA VAL A 66 -12.01 -0.07 -1.40
C VAL A 66 -12.73 0.81 -2.44
N MET A 67 -12.15 0.91 -3.63
CA MET A 67 -12.70 1.62 -4.78
C MET A 67 -13.33 0.66 -5.79
N VAL A 68 -12.63 -0.44 -6.06
CA VAL A 68 -13.03 -1.48 -7.02
C VAL A 68 -12.99 -2.82 -6.32
N ALA A 69 -13.99 -3.67 -6.55
CA ALA A 69 -14.03 -5.06 -6.14
C ALA A 69 -14.88 -5.85 -7.15
N GLY A 70 -14.26 -6.66 -8.00
CA GLY A 70 -14.95 -7.38 -9.06
C GLY A 70 -14.01 -7.87 -10.17
N PRO A 71 -14.53 -8.12 -11.38
CA PRO A 71 -13.72 -8.51 -12.52
C PRO A 71 -12.59 -7.53 -12.81
N GLY A 72 -11.43 -8.04 -13.21
CA GLY A 72 -10.29 -7.21 -13.59
C GLY A 72 -10.59 -6.28 -14.76
N GLU A 73 -10.23 -5.02 -14.61
CA GLU A 73 -10.46 -3.99 -15.65
C GLU A 73 -9.54 -4.23 -16.85
N PRO A 74 -10.08 -4.23 -18.10
CA PRO A 74 -9.27 -4.33 -19.31
C PRO A 74 -8.19 -3.23 -19.38
N GLY A 75 -6.95 -3.59 -19.69
CA GLY A 75 -5.83 -2.65 -19.73
C GLY A 75 -5.23 -2.27 -18.36
N VAL A 76 -5.88 -2.68 -17.28
CA VAL A 76 -5.38 -2.53 -15.90
C VAL A 76 -4.91 -3.88 -15.35
N ALA A 77 -5.76 -4.88 -15.39
CA ALA A 77 -5.41 -6.22 -14.92
C ALA A 77 -4.24 -6.82 -15.73
N PRO A 78 -3.40 -7.68 -15.13
CA PRO A 78 -2.44 -8.49 -15.87
C PRO A 78 -3.13 -9.37 -16.92
N GLU A 79 -2.37 -9.90 -17.89
CA GLU A 79 -2.89 -10.88 -18.84
C GLU A 79 -3.45 -12.12 -18.10
N GLY A 80 -4.63 -12.56 -18.53
CA GLY A 80 -5.35 -13.69 -17.92
C GLY A 80 -6.69 -13.29 -17.28
N GLU A 81 -7.30 -14.22 -16.58
CA GLU A 81 -8.60 -14.00 -15.91
C GLU A 81 -8.39 -13.68 -14.42
N TRP A 82 -8.56 -12.43 -14.09
CA TRP A 82 -8.35 -11.91 -12.75
C TRP A 82 -9.60 -11.25 -12.19
N GLN A 83 -9.74 -11.27 -10.87
CA GLN A 83 -10.55 -10.33 -10.12
C GLN A 83 -9.64 -9.24 -9.57
N GLN A 84 -10.15 -8.03 -9.48
CA GLN A 84 -9.42 -6.83 -9.03
C GLN A 84 -10.04 -6.26 -7.78
N ILE A 85 -9.20 -5.94 -6.82
CA ILE A 85 -9.55 -5.16 -5.64
C ILE A 85 -8.60 -3.97 -5.58
N SER A 86 -9.18 -2.77 -5.62
CA SER A 86 -8.40 -1.52 -5.59
C SER A 86 -8.70 -0.73 -4.34
N ILE A 87 -7.66 -0.26 -3.67
CA ILE A 87 -7.73 0.40 -2.37
C ILE A 87 -7.08 1.78 -2.49
N PHE A 88 -7.83 2.82 -2.18
CA PHE A 88 -7.33 4.19 -2.08
C PHE A 88 -6.81 4.48 -0.68
N LEU A 89 -5.59 5.00 -0.60
CA LEU A 89 -4.96 5.45 0.63
C LEU A 89 -5.05 6.98 0.71
N SER A 90 -5.81 7.50 1.65
CA SER A 90 -5.82 8.92 1.93
C SER A 90 -4.55 9.34 2.69
N PRO A 91 -4.14 10.62 2.65
CA PRO A 91 -2.96 11.08 3.40
C PRO A 91 -3.00 10.82 4.92
N LEU A 92 -4.16 10.51 5.48
CA LEU A 92 -4.35 10.20 6.90
C LEU A 92 -4.22 8.71 7.22
N ASP A 93 -4.23 7.85 6.20
CA ASP A 93 -4.08 6.41 6.36
C ASP A 93 -2.62 6.00 6.66
N VAL A 94 -2.40 4.75 7.05
CA VAL A 94 -1.05 4.19 7.17
C VAL A 94 -0.54 3.86 5.78
N HIS A 95 0.63 4.38 5.44
CA HIS A 95 1.22 4.21 4.10
C HIS A 95 2.24 3.07 4.00
N ILE A 96 2.44 2.31 5.08
CA ILE A 96 3.24 1.08 5.04
C ILE A 96 2.46 0.02 4.29
N ASN A 97 3.07 -0.54 3.24
CA ASN A 97 2.47 -1.59 2.45
C ASN A 97 2.94 -2.96 2.94
N ARG A 98 1.98 -3.90 2.98
CA ARG A 98 2.19 -5.26 3.46
C ARG A 98 1.79 -6.26 2.40
N THR A 99 2.44 -7.43 2.40
CA THR A 99 2.12 -8.49 1.44
C THR A 99 0.69 -8.98 1.65
N PRO A 100 -0.11 -9.06 0.58
CA PRO A 100 -1.47 -9.59 0.69
C PRO A 100 -1.52 -11.10 0.90
N TYR A 101 -0.45 -11.81 0.53
CA TYR A 101 -0.37 -13.27 0.55
C TYR A 101 1.04 -13.71 0.92
N GLY A 102 1.21 -14.93 1.44
CA GLY A 102 2.52 -15.52 1.72
C GLY A 102 3.07 -16.24 0.50
N GLY A 103 4.41 -16.34 0.39
CA GLY A 103 5.06 -17.08 -0.70
C GLY A 103 6.34 -16.40 -1.19
N GLU A 104 6.78 -16.82 -2.37
CA GLU A 104 7.96 -16.29 -3.06
C GLU A 104 7.62 -15.14 -4.00
N ILE A 105 8.37 -14.06 -3.97
CA ILE A 105 8.30 -13.01 -4.98
C ILE A 105 8.93 -13.52 -6.28
N THR A 106 8.10 -13.83 -7.26
CA THR A 106 8.55 -14.42 -8.54
C THR A 106 8.84 -13.37 -9.62
N ARG A 107 8.25 -12.17 -9.50
CA ARG A 107 8.43 -11.09 -10.45
C ARG A 107 8.21 -9.74 -9.78
N ILE A 108 9.01 -8.76 -10.17
CA ILE A 108 8.81 -7.33 -9.87
C ILE A 108 8.96 -6.57 -11.19
N ALA A 109 7.96 -5.74 -11.53
CA ALA A 109 7.94 -4.94 -12.75
C ALA A 109 7.60 -3.49 -12.41
N TYR A 110 8.59 -2.62 -12.58
CA TYR A 110 8.40 -1.18 -12.48
C TYR A 110 8.00 -0.60 -13.83
N THR A 111 6.96 0.22 -13.85
CA THR A 111 6.50 0.94 -15.04
C THR A 111 6.49 2.43 -14.73
N PRO A 112 7.30 3.24 -15.41
CA PRO A 112 7.21 4.69 -15.30
C PRO A 112 5.88 5.17 -15.87
N GLY A 113 5.36 6.29 -15.36
CA GLY A 113 4.05 6.78 -15.78
C GLY A 113 3.78 8.20 -15.32
N ARG A 114 2.50 8.56 -15.33
CA ARG A 114 2.00 9.85 -14.88
C ARG A 114 1.82 9.88 -13.37
N PHE A 115 1.37 11.03 -12.86
CA PHE A 115 1.04 11.28 -11.46
C PHE A 115 -0.37 11.88 -11.35
N LEU A 116 -1.35 11.20 -11.95
CA LEU A 116 -2.75 11.55 -11.82
C LEU A 116 -3.23 11.31 -10.38
N ALA A 117 -4.34 11.94 -9.99
CA ALA A 117 -4.94 11.66 -8.70
C ALA A 117 -5.27 10.15 -8.59
N ALA A 118 -4.94 9.53 -7.45
CA ALA A 118 -5.07 8.07 -7.30
C ALA A 118 -6.52 7.56 -7.41
N TYR A 119 -7.49 8.46 -7.27
CA TYR A 119 -8.93 8.20 -7.48
C TYR A 119 -9.41 8.50 -8.92
N ASP A 120 -8.55 8.97 -9.82
CA ASP A 120 -8.85 9.11 -11.25
C ASP A 120 -8.85 7.70 -11.88
N ASP A 121 -9.88 7.38 -12.69
CA ASP A 121 -10.03 6.06 -13.31
C ASP A 121 -8.82 5.70 -14.19
N ARG A 122 -8.18 6.69 -14.82
CA ARG A 122 -6.99 6.50 -15.64
C ARG A 122 -5.73 6.22 -14.83
N ALA A 123 -5.71 6.53 -13.53
CA ALA A 123 -4.52 6.39 -12.69
C ALA A 123 -4.00 4.95 -12.66
N ALA A 124 -4.87 3.97 -12.67
CA ALA A 124 -4.50 2.56 -12.64
C ALA A 124 -3.68 2.12 -13.86
N ALA A 125 -4.00 2.68 -15.05
CA ALA A 125 -3.33 2.35 -16.30
C ALA A 125 -2.15 3.26 -16.63
N GLU A 126 -2.24 4.56 -16.29
CA GLU A 126 -1.31 5.57 -16.78
C GLU A 126 -0.26 6.00 -15.74
N ASN A 127 -0.52 5.82 -14.43
CA ASN A 127 0.41 6.27 -13.40
C ASN A 127 1.62 5.35 -13.27
N GLU A 128 2.70 5.95 -12.74
CA GLU A 128 3.87 5.21 -12.28
C GLU A 128 3.43 4.13 -11.30
N ARG A 129 3.91 2.91 -11.52
CA ARG A 129 3.50 1.76 -10.71
C ARG A 129 4.63 0.73 -10.56
N ASN A 130 4.56 -0.01 -9.47
CA ASN A 130 5.43 -1.15 -9.19
C ASN A 130 4.55 -2.37 -8.92
N GLU A 131 4.65 -3.37 -9.78
CA GLU A 131 3.87 -4.61 -9.75
C GLU A 131 4.72 -5.74 -9.19
N LEU A 132 4.16 -6.49 -8.25
CA LEU A 132 4.80 -7.64 -7.64
C LEU A 132 3.91 -8.88 -7.80
N TRP A 133 4.54 -9.98 -8.08
CA TRP A 133 3.92 -11.30 -8.18
C TRP A 133 4.44 -12.17 -7.05
N ILE A 134 3.54 -12.68 -6.22
CA ILE A 134 3.85 -13.60 -5.13
C ILE A 134 3.19 -14.95 -5.40
N ARG A 135 3.94 -16.02 -5.21
CA ARG A 135 3.49 -17.38 -5.49
C ARG A 135 3.73 -18.32 -4.31
N SER A 136 2.72 -19.14 -4.01
CA SER A 136 2.80 -20.23 -3.04
C SER A 136 2.21 -21.49 -3.69
N GLY A 137 3.06 -22.44 -4.03
CA GLY A 137 2.66 -23.61 -4.82
C GLY A 137 2.13 -23.20 -6.20
N ASP A 138 0.88 -23.58 -6.51
CA ASP A 138 0.14 -23.23 -7.72
C ASP A 138 -0.63 -21.91 -7.63
N ARG A 139 -0.73 -21.32 -6.44
CA ARG A 139 -1.47 -20.11 -6.17
C ARG A 139 -0.62 -18.87 -6.40
N THR A 140 -1.12 -17.94 -7.19
CA THR A 140 -0.43 -16.65 -7.48
C THR A 140 -1.36 -15.48 -7.15
N VAL A 141 -0.81 -14.47 -6.48
CA VAL A 141 -1.47 -13.19 -6.24
C VAL A 141 -0.58 -12.10 -6.82
N VAL A 142 -1.17 -11.14 -7.54
CA VAL A 142 -0.47 -9.97 -8.06
C VAL A 142 -0.92 -8.76 -7.27
N PHE A 143 0.03 -7.91 -6.89
CA PHE A 143 -0.30 -6.68 -6.19
C PHE A 143 0.57 -5.53 -6.70
N ARG A 144 -0.01 -4.35 -6.71
CA ARG A 144 0.57 -3.21 -7.41
C ARG A 144 0.49 -1.95 -6.57
N GLN A 145 1.63 -1.30 -6.40
CA GLN A 145 1.71 0.06 -5.86
C GLN A 145 1.51 1.04 -7.01
N VAL A 146 0.51 1.91 -6.94
CA VAL A 146 0.22 2.94 -7.94
C VAL A 146 0.35 4.30 -7.27
N VAL A 147 1.23 5.15 -7.78
CA VAL A 147 1.45 6.49 -7.22
C VAL A 147 0.28 7.43 -7.50
N GLY A 148 0.15 8.46 -6.68
CA GLY A 148 -0.79 9.57 -6.89
C GLY A 148 -0.08 10.89 -7.14
N VAL A 149 -0.80 12.00 -7.11
CA VAL A 149 -0.29 13.36 -7.41
C VAL A 149 0.92 13.77 -6.58
N LEU A 150 0.91 13.46 -5.29
CA LEU A 150 1.97 13.82 -4.35
C LEU A 150 3.00 12.71 -4.16
N ALA A 151 2.64 11.47 -4.46
CA ALA A 151 3.50 10.30 -4.34
C ALA A 151 4.40 10.20 -5.56
N ARG A 152 5.58 10.78 -5.50
CA ARG A 152 6.54 10.71 -6.61
C ARG A 152 7.53 9.56 -6.49
N ARG A 153 7.40 8.66 -5.51
CA ARG A 153 8.28 7.50 -5.33
C ARG A 153 7.60 6.37 -4.59
N VAL A 154 7.62 5.23 -5.21
CA VAL A 154 7.36 3.93 -4.59
C VAL A 154 8.64 3.49 -3.86
N VAL A 155 8.49 3.02 -2.63
CA VAL A 155 9.56 2.34 -1.92
C VAL A 155 9.20 0.86 -1.86
N CYS A 156 9.95 0.05 -2.60
CA CYS A 156 9.92 -1.41 -2.53
C CYS A 156 11.19 -1.88 -1.83
N ARG A 157 11.08 -2.81 -0.88
CA ARG A 157 12.20 -3.29 -0.04
C ARG A 157 12.47 -4.76 -0.22
N VAL A 158 11.77 -5.38 -1.14
CA VAL A 158 11.89 -6.80 -1.46
C VAL A 158 12.40 -6.96 -2.88
N GLN A 159 12.94 -8.13 -3.16
CA GLN A 159 13.47 -8.51 -4.46
C GLN A 159 12.91 -9.85 -4.91
N VAL A 160 13.11 -10.20 -6.18
CA VAL A 160 12.74 -11.50 -6.72
C VAL A 160 13.51 -12.60 -5.98
N GLY A 161 12.83 -13.65 -5.58
CA GLY A 161 13.34 -14.76 -4.78
C GLY A 161 13.12 -14.62 -3.27
N ASP A 162 12.70 -13.45 -2.77
CA ASP A 162 12.40 -13.29 -1.35
C ASP A 162 11.17 -14.13 -0.96
N GLN A 163 11.29 -14.83 0.19
CA GLN A 163 10.19 -15.56 0.82
C GLN A 163 9.53 -14.67 1.88
N LEU A 164 8.26 -14.42 1.74
CA LEU A 164 7.51 -13.52 2.61
C LEU A 164 6.31 -14.22 3.24
N VAL A 165 5.95 -13.80 4.44
CA VAL A 165 4.70 -14.23 5.07
C VAL A 165 3.58 -13.22 4.80
N ALA A 166 2.32 -13.68 4.80
CA ALA A 166 1.18 -12.77 4.63
C ALA A 166 1.20 -11.67 5.71
N GLY A 167 0.97 -10.43 5.30
CA GLY A 167 1.01 -9.26 6.19
C GLY A 167 2.41 -8.71 6.48
N GLU A 168 3.47 -9.27 5.92
CA GLU A 168 4.84 -8.76 6.07
C GLU A 168 5.01 -7.41 5.35
N ARG A 169 5.86 -6.53 5.92
CA ARG A 169 6.15 -5.21 5.34
C ARG A 169 7.02 -5.35 4.10
N PHE A 170 6.55 -4.92 2.94
CA PHE A 170 7.36 -4.96 1.71
C PHE A 170 7.72 -3.57 1.16
N GLY A 171 7.05 -2.52 1.62
CA GLY A 171 7.31 -1.20 1.08
C GLY A 171 6.47 -0.10 1.72
N LEU A 172 6.52 1.05 1.10
CA LEU A 172 5.61 2.15 1.41
C LEU A 172 5.42 3.06 0.19
N MET A 173 4.30 3.77 0.17
CA MET A 173 4.04 4.85 -0.77
C MET A 173 3.95 6.18 -0.04
N LYS A 174 4.34 7.30 -0.70
CA LYS A 174 4.35 8.62 -0.07
C LYS A 174 3.22 9.47 -0.64
N PHE A 175 2.30 9.93 0.25
CA PHE A 175 1.27 10.95 -0.02
C PHE A 175 0.22 10.63 -1.10
N GLY A 176 -0.84 9.93 -0.71
CA GLY A 176 -2.01 9.65 -1.52
C GLY A 176 -1.70 8.73 -2.70
N SER A 177 -2.21 7.54 -2.63
CA SER A 177 -1.81 6.45 -3.51
C SER A 177 -2.90 5.40 -3.62
N ARG A 178 -2.71 4.42 -4.49
CA ARG A 178 -3.62 3.31 -4.70
C ARG A 178 -2.83 2.00 -4.63
N MET A 179 -3.44 1.00 -4.03
CA MET A 179 -2.99 -0.39 -4.12
C MET A 179 -4.01 -1.20 -4.91
N ASP A 180 -3.56 -1.89 -5.95
CA ASP A 180 -4.37 -2.88 -6.64
C ASP A 180 -3.92 -4.27 -6.25
N VAL A 181 -4.86 -5.18 -6.05
CA VAL A 181 -4.64 -6.61 -5.82
C VAL A 181 -5.43 -7.37 -6.88
N PHE A 182 -4.76 -8.30 -7.54
CA PHE A 182 -5.37 -9.19 -8.51
C PHE A 182 -5.26 -10.62 -7.98
N VAL A 183 -6.42 -11.25 -7.90
CA VAL A 183 -6.55 -12.65 -7.51
C VAL A 183 -7.19 -13.44 -8.66
N PRO A 184 -6.89 -14.73 -8.83
CA PRO A 184 -7.55 -15.55 -9.84
C PRO A 184 -9.08 -15.53 -9.70
N ARG A 185 -9.77 -15.79 -10.81
CA ARG A 185 -11.23 -15.71 -10.89
C ARG A 185 -11.97 -16.62 -9.91
N GLU A 186 -11.36 -17.73 -9.53
CA GLU A 186 -11.91 -18.69 -8.57
C GLU A 186 -11.89 -18.18 -7.12
N CYS A 187 -11.14 -17.15 -6.80
CA CYS A 187 -11.14 -16.57 -5.46
C CYS A 187 -12.46 -15.86 -5.17
N GLU A 188 -12.95 -15.97 -3.96
CA GLU A 188 -14.14 -15.26 -3.49
C GLU A 188 -13.73 -13.90 -2.92
N ILE A 189 -14.23 -12.80 -3.52
CA ILE A 189 -14.02 -11.44 -2.98
C ILE A 189 -14.86 -11.27 -1.71
N GLN A 190 -14.24 -10.73 -0.65
CA GLN A 190 -14.84 -10.57 0.68
C GLN A 190 -15.14 -9.12 1.05
N VAL A 191 -14.97 -8.21 0.09
CA VAL A 191 -15.16 -6.76 0.28
C VAL A 191 -15.95 -6.17 -0.87
N GLN A 192 -16.50 -4.98 -0.66
CA GLN A 192 -17.21 -4.21 -1.68
C GLN A 192 -16.72 -2.77 -1.74
N PRO A 193 -16.96 -2.04 -2.85
CA PRO A 193 -16.63 -0.63 -2.94
C PRO A 193 -17.25 0.18 -1.79
N GLY A 194 -16.43 1.01 -1.15
CA GLY A 194 -16.80 1.79 0.03
C GLY A 194 -16.30 1.23 1.36
N ASP A 195 -15.97 -0.05 1.44
CA ASP A 195 -15.45 -0.66 2.66
C ASP A 195 -14.12 -0.05 3.08
N VAL A 196 -13.92 0.08 4.40
CA VAL A 196 -12.66 0.52 5.00
C VAL A 196 -11.86 -0.69 5.43
N VAL A 197 -10.64 -0.81 4.93
CA VAL A 197 -9.76 -1.95 5.18
C VAL A 197 -8.47 -1.53 5.89
N ARG A 198 -7.87 -2.49 6.59
CA ARG A 198 -6.59 -2.33 7.30
C ARG A 198 -5.57 -3.33 6.77
N ALA A 199 -4.38 -2.82 6.48
CA ALA A 199 -3.25 -3.62 6.03
C ALA A 199 -2.98 -4.82 6.96
N ALA A 200 -2.82 -6.00 6.38
CA ALA A 200 -2.56 -7.26 7.06
C ALA A 200 -3.66 -7.80 8.00
N GLU A 201 -4.75 -7.05 8.25
CA GLU A 201 -5.81 -7.47 9.18
C GLU A 201 -7.12 -7.75 8.45
N SER A 202 -7.49 -6.92 7.45
CA SER A 202 -8.72 -7.13 6.69
C SER A 202 -8.53 -8.20 5.63
N VAL A 203 -9.43 -9.18 5.60
CA VAL A 203 -9.51 -10.17 4.52
C VAL A 203 -10.22 -9.51 3.34
N ILE A 204 -9.61 -9.52 2.17
CA ILE A 204 -10.17 -8.93 0.95
C ILE A 204 -10.60 -9.97 -0.08
N ALA A 205 -10.01 -11.16 -0.04
CA ALA A 205 -10.44 -12.30 -0.84
C ALA A 205 -10.07 -13.61 -0.14
N ARG A 206 -10.67 -14.71 -0.60
CA ARG A 206 -10.42 -16.06 -0.12
C ARG A 206 -10.27 -17.02 -1.29
N TRP A 207 -9.27 -17.87 -1.22
CA TRP A 207 -9.15 -19.03 -2.11
C TRP A 207 -10.28 -20.04 -1.85
N PRO A 208 -10.77 -20.73 -2.90
CA PRO A 208 -11.71 -21.83 -2.68
C PRO A 208 -11.06 -22.87 -1.76
N ARG A 209 -11.83 -23.35 -0.80
CA ARG A 209 -11.37 -24.46 0.03
C ARG A 209 -11.18 -25.67 -0.87
N THR A 210 -9.96 -26.15 -1.00
CA THR A 210 -9.68 -27.44 -1.55
C THR A 210 -10.44 -28.46 -0.67
N GLY A 211 -11.48 -29.08 -1.22
CA GLY A 211 -12.26 -30.09 -0.51
C GLY A 211 -11.33 -31.15 0.02
N GLY A 212 -11.43 -31.39 1.33
CA GLY A 212 -10.79 -32.53 1.97
C GLY A 212 -11.45 -33.86 1.52
#